data_1da4dbb61b0197fe9403b4c01853a7fc
#
_entry.id   1da4dbb61b0197fe9403b4c01853a7fc
#
_cell.length_a   1.000
_cell.length_b   1.000
_cell.length_c   1.000
_cell.angle_alpha   90.00
_cell.angle_beta   90.00
_cell.angle_gamma   90.00
#
_symmetry.space_group_name_H-M   'P 1'
#
loop_
_entity.id
_entity.type
_entity.pdbx_description
1 polymer ?
#
loop_
_entity_poly.entity_id
_entity_poly.type
_entity_poly.pdbx_seq_one_letter_code
_entity_poly.pdbx_strand_id
1 'polypeptide(L)'
;MQLIDPPFLVNGLMSNQVQNLIYHESRDWNALVVGRAGLDLYPQPPGSKTTSAELFASDVGGSGANIAIAMKRAGGNIGLISALSNDPVGLFVKNRLVKEGIEIDLMQTTHGNERTSLAIAEERPIDCEVVIYRNNPADLQIIFDQNVKLAILNSSNLVVTGTSLISDHSRKQVLKMMKHAKNNDCKVWLDLDYRHWNWPDEETTRSAYQKAEELSDVIIGNEEEFKILNNELTIQVQQCISSNQIMILKKGQNGCTLFSGDRHLDAGIYKLKALKPYGSGDAFLGNLIMNYMSLGDWEKAIDAGSAAAAIVVSKQGCASAMPTAKEIKSLQDAMTIEPKTEWS
;
A
#
# COMPACT_ATOMS: atom_id res chain seq x y z
N MET A 1 -8.34 -39.30 -48.06
CA MET A 1 -7.56 -38.66 -46.96
C MET A 1 -7.03 -37.38 -47.53
N GLN A 2 -7.83 -36.29 -47.48
CA GLN A 2 -7.49 -34.98 -48.02
C GLN A 2 -6.93 -34.14 -46.88
N LEU A 3 -5.74 -33.65 -47.07
CA LEU A 3 -5.08 -32.64 -46.22
C LEU A 3 -5.78 -31.30 -46.43
N ILE A 4 -6.26 -30.71 -45.37
CA ILE A 4 -6.81 -29.35 -45.37
C ILE A 4 -5.66 -28.41 -45.00
N ASP A 5 -5.32 -27.53 -45.92
CA ASP A 5 -4.35 -26.43 -45.71
C ASP A 5 -4.87 -25.43 -44.67
N PRO A 6 -3.98 -24.86 -43.82
CA PRO A 6 -4.36 -23.80 -42.91
C PRO A 6 -4.58 -22.47 -43.65
N PRO A 7 -5.53 -21.63 -43.22
CA PRO A 7 -5.83 -20.39 -43.90
C PRO A 7 -4.76 -19.29 -43.59
N PHE A 8 -4.46 -18.61 -44.63
CA PHE A 8 -3.73 -17.38 -44.84
C PHE A 8 -3.44 -16.52 -43.57
N LEU A 9 -2.15 -16.28 -43.37
CA LEU A 9 -1.62 -15.13 -42.65
C LEU A 9 -2.06 -13.80 -43.31
N VAL A 10 -3.01 -13.14 -42.71
CA VAL A 10 -3.31 -11.73 -43.02
C VAL A 10 -2.36 -10.87 -42.19
N ASN A 11 -1.28 -10.41 -42.81
CA ASN A 11 -0.49 -9.29 -42.33
C ASN A 11 -1.36 -8.03 -42.37
N GLY A 12 -2.03 -7.72 -41.27
CA GLY A 12 -2.75 -6.48 -41.03
C GLY A 12 -2.32 -5.93 -39.69
N LEU A 13 -1.77 -4.72 -39.72
CA LEU A 13 -1.48 -3.87 -38.59
C LEU A 13 -2.64 -3.90 -37.56
N MET A 14 -2.54 -4.75 -36.57
CA MET A 14 -3.41 -4.64 -35.39
C MET A 14 -2.99 -3.35 -34.69
N SER A 15 -3.94 -2.46 -34.47
CA SER A 15 -3.71 -1.18 -33.82
C SER A 15 -3.14 -1.43 -32.42
N ASN A 16 -2.22 -0.56 -31.98
CA ASN A 16 -1.62 -0.60 -30.63
C ASN A 16 -2.66 -0.73 -29.50
N GLN A 17 -3.91 -0.29 -29.75
CA GLN A 17 -5.02 -0.45 -28.80
C GLN A 17 -5.48 -1.89 -28.60
N VAL A 18 -5.44 -2.73 -29.62
CA VAL A 18 -5.84 -4.15 -29.51
C VAL A 18 -4.72 -4.97 -28.84
N GLN A 19 -3.45 -4.63 -29.11
CA GLN A 19 -2.31 -5.24 -28.40
C GLN A 19 -2.33 -4.88 -26.91
N ASN A 20 -2.64 -3.65 -26.55
CA ASN A 20 -2.78 -3.21 -25.14
C ASN A 20 -3.95 -3.90 -24.43
N LEU A 21 -5.07 -4.13 -25.10
CA LEU A 21 -6.21 -4.87 -24.53
C LEU A 21 -5.87 -6.35 -24.26
N ILE A 22 -5.12 -7.00 -25.14
CA ILE A 22 -4.73 -8.42 -24.97
C ILE A 22 -3.70 -8.58 -23.83
N TYR A 23 -2.81 -7.60 -23.62
CA TYR A 23 -1.83 -7.62 -22.51
C TYR A 23 -2.47 -7.36 -21.13
N HIS A 24 -3.60 -6.65 -21.04
CA HIS A 24 -4.28 -6.39 -19.77
C HIS A 24 -5.10 -7.57 -19.22
N GLU A 25 -5.53 -8.51 -20.09
CA GLU A 25 -6.34 -9.67 -19.65
C GLU A 25 -5.54 -10.84 -19.09
N SER A 26 -4.20 -10.83 -19.12
CA SER A 26 -3.36 -11.97 -18.72
C SER A 26 -2.30 -11.68 -17.67
N ARG A 27 -2.41 -10.59 -16.91
CA ARG A 27 -1.45 -10.31 -15.83
C ARG A 27 -1.76 -11.18 -14.62
N ASP A 28 -0.77 -11.95 -14.17
CA ASP A 28 -0.92 -12.91 -13.06
C ASP A 28 -1.18 -12.19 -11.72
N TRP A 29 -0.61 -10.96 -11.56
CA TRP A 29 -0.72 -10.20 -10.32
C TRP A 29 -1.68 -9.02 -10.45
N ASN A 30 -2.66 -8.92 -9.55
CA ASN A 30 -3.44 -7.69 -9.42
C ASN A 30 -2.54 -6.56 -8.91
N ALA A 31 -1.68 -6.83 -7.95
CA ALA A 31 -0.68 -5.88 -7.49
C ALA A 31 0.52 -6.56 -6.83
N LEU A 32 1.66 -5.87 -6.92
CA LEU A 32 2.83 -6.11 -6.10
C LEU A 32 2.99 -4.94 -5.13
N VAL A 33 3.23 -5.25 -3.86
CA VAL A 33 3.45 -4.24 -2.82
C VAL A 33 4.91 -4.24 -2.42
N VAL A 34 5.56 -3.07 -2.44
CA VAL A 34 6.94 -2.86 -1.98
C VAL A 34 6.91 -2.11 -0.67
N GLY A 35 7.37 -2.74 0.40
CA GLY A 35 7.36 -2.08 1.70
C GLY A 35 7.76 -2.98 2.86
N ARG A 36 7.67 -2.42 4.06
CA ARG A 36 8.01 -3.09 5.30
C ARG A 36 7.04 -4.22 5.64
N ALA A 37 7.61 -5.37 6.06
CA ALA A 37 6.93 -6.39 6.82
C ALA A 37 7.69 -6.60 8.13
N GLY A 38 6.99 -6.72 9.25
CA GLY A 38 7.60 -6.83 10.57
C GLY A 38 6.71 -7.52 11.59
N LEU A 39 7.21 -7.64 12.81
CA LEU A 39 6.47 -8.13 13.96
C LEU A 39 5.89 -6.94 14.71
N ASP A 40 4.58 -6.96 14.96
CA ASP A 40 3.94 -6.02 15.86
C ASP A 40 3.55 -6.71 17.16
N LEU A 41 3.78 -6.04 18.28
CA LEU A 41 3.42 -6.46 19.63
C LEU A 41 2.44 -5.46 20.24
N TYR A 42 1.32 -5.95 20.73
CA TYR A 42 0.26 -5.14 21.33
C TYR A 42 0.13 -5.45 22.81
N PRO A 43 0.32 -4.46 23.73
CA PRO A 43 0.12 -4.63 25.15
C PRO A 43 -1.27 -5.18 25.49
N GLN A 44 -1.34 -6.12 26.41
CA GLN A 44 -2.59 -6.76 26.82
C GLN A 44 -2.90 -6.51 28.31
N PRO A 45 -4.22 -6.42 28.68
CA PRO A 45 -5.37 -6.33 27.78
C PRO A 45 -5.39 -5.03 26.96
N PRO A 46 -6.23 -4.91 25.90
CA PRO A 46 -6.36 -3.68 25.12
C PRO A 46 -6.63 -2.47 26.02
N GLY A 47 -5.98 -1.33 25.69
CA GLY A 47 -5.99 -0.14 26.55
C GLY A 47 -4.80 -0.06 27.51
N SER A 48 -4.00 -1.13 27.66
CA SER A 48 -2.78 -1.12 28.49
C SER A 48 -1.70 -0.25 27.88
N LYS A 49 -0.90 0.38 28.74
CA LYS A 49 0.34 1.05 28.36
C LYS A 49 1.48 0.05 28.25
N THR A 50 2.39 0.28 27.31
CA THR A 50 3.61 -0.52 27.17
C THR A 50 4.42 -0.60 28.45
N THR A 51 4.48 0.49 29.21
CA THR A 51 5.25 0.60 30.47
C THR A 51 4.72 -0.27 31.61
N SER A 52 3.50 -0.79 31.53
CA SER A 52 2.86 -1.58 32.59
C SER A 52 2.33 -2.94 32.09
N ALA A 53 2.53 -3.27 30.83
CA ALA A 53 2.05 -4.52 30.26
C ALA A 53 2.97 -5.70 30.65
N GLU A 54 2.35 -6.78 31.14
CA GLU A 54 3.04 -8.05 31.40
C GLU A 54 2.92 -9.03 30.23
N LEU A 55 1.91 -8.84 29.37
CA LEU A 55 1.61 -9.69 28.22
C LEU A 55 1.48 -8.87 26.95
N PHE A 56 1.90 -9.46 25.82
CA PHE A 56 1.76 -8.87 24.50
C PHE A 56 1.16 -9.88 23.52
N ALA A 57 0.17 -9.44 22.78
CA ALA A 57 -0.31 -10.17 21.60
C ALA A 57 0.60 -9.85 20.41
N SER A 58 0.90 -10.86 19.58
CA SER A 58 1.76 -10.72 18.41
C SER A 58 0.96 -10.80 17.11
N ASP A 59 1.29 -9.94 16.14
CA ASP A 59 0.74 -9.94 14.80
C ASP A 59 1.79 -9.54 13.76
N VAL A 60 1.43 -9.61 12.49
CA VAL A 60 2.21 -9.00 11.43
C VAL A 60 1.93 -7.49 11.42
N GLY A 61 2.99 -6.72 11.21
CA GLY A 61 2.91 -5.28 11.01
C GLY A 61 3.75 -4.81 9.84
N GLY A 62 3.74 -3.49 9.66
CA GLY A 62 4.39 -2.82 8.54
C GLY A 62 3.41 -2.47 7.43
N SER A 63 3.50 -1.23 6.93
CA SER A 63 2.59 -0.70 5.92
C SER A 63 2.54 -1.58 4.67
N GLY A 64 3.68 -2.08 4.17
CA GLY A 64 3.71 -2.99 3.03
C GLY A 64 2.92 -4.27 3.26
N ALA A 65 3.13 -4.95 4.40
CA ALA A 65 2.39 -6.15 4.75
C ALA A 65 0.90 -5.88 4.99
N ASN A 66 0.57 -4.81 5.69
CA ASN A 66 -0.82 -4.42 5.97
C ASN A 66 -1.60 -4.14 4.68
N ILE A 67 -1.02 -3.36 3.75
CA ILE A 67 -1.63 -3.06 2.44
C ILE A 67 -1.82 -4.36 1.65
N ALA A 68 -0.80 -5.22 1.58
CA ALA A 68 -0.88 -6.49 0.89
C ALA A 68 -2.01 -7.39 1.44
N ILE A 69 -2.13 -7.51 2.77
CA ILE A 69 -3.20 -8.27 3.43
C ILE A 69 -4.57 -7.64 3.16
N ALA A 70 -4.69 -6.30 3.22
CA ALA A 70 -5.95 -5.61 2.90
C ALA A 70 -6.40 -5.92 1.46
N MET A 71 -5.48 -5.84 0.49
CA MET A 71 -5.75 -6.16 -0.91
C MET A 71 -6.10 -7.64 -1.11
N LYS A 72 -5.40 -8.55 -0.42
CA LYS A 72 -5.67 -10.00 -0.48
C LYS A 72 -7.07 -10.33 0.04
N ARG A 73 -7.46 -9.76 1.19
CA ARG A 73 -8.79 -9.96 1.79
C ARG A 73 -9.91 -9.31 0.98
N ALA A 74 -9.58 -8.32 0.13
CA ALA A 74 -10.47 -7.78 -0.89
C ALA A 74 -10.57 -8.67 -2.14
N GLY A 75 -9.87 -9.80 -2.20
CA GLY A 75 -9.97 -10.81 -3.27
C GLY A 75 -8.85 -10.76 -4.31
N GLY A 76 -7.78 -9.98 -4.09
CA GLY A 76 -6.67 -9.83 -5.02
C GLY A 76 -5.68 -11.00 -5.04
N ASN A 77 -5.00 -11.20 -6.17
CA ASN A 77 -3.76 -11.96 -6.25
C ASN A 77 -2.58 -11.00 -6.01
N ILE A 78 -1.97 -11.07 -4.82
CA ILE A 78 -1.06 -10.06 -4.28
C ILE A 78 0.28 -10.68 -3.92
N GLY A 79 1.36 -10.10 -4.44
CA GLY A 79 2.73 -10.40 -4.03
C GLY A 79 3.31 -9.30 -3.16
N LEU A 80 4.18 -9.67 -2.21
CA LEU A 80 4.89 -8.72 -1.35
C LEU A 80 6.39 -8.77 -1.62
N ILE A 81 6.95 -7.64 -2.04
CA ILE A 81 8.39 -7.43 -2.22
C ILE A 81 8.92 -6.78 -0.94
N SER A 82 9.60 -7.56 -0.13
CA SER A 82 10.22 -7.14 1.14
C SER A 82 11.40 -8.05 1.44
N ALA A 83 12.07 -7.83 2.57
CA ALA A 83 13.06 -8.77 3.07
C ALA A 83 12.91 -8.99 4.57
N LEU A 84 13.19 -10.21 5.02
CA LEU A 84 13.12 -10.64 6.42
C LEU A 84 14.48 -11.20 6.85
N SER A 85 14.78 -11.14 8.15
CA SER A 85 15.95 -11.77 8.70
C SER A 85 15.81 -13.30 8.74
N ASN A 86 16.94 -14.00 8.63
CA ASN A 86 17.01 -15.46 8.78
C ASN A 86 17.05 -15.85 10.26
N ASP A 87 15.96 -15.58 10.99
CA ASP A 87 15.83 -15.87 12.41
C ASP A 87 14.36 -16.19 12.78
N PRO A 88 14.04 -16.59 14.04
CA PRO A 88 12.67 -16.91 14.42
C PRO A 88 11.66 -15.78 14.25
N VAL A 89 12.07 -14.50 14.32
CA VAL A 89 11.16 -13.34 14.11
C VAL A 89 10.80 -13.23 12.64
N GLY A 90 11.79 -13.32 11.73
CA GLY A 90 11.53 -13.35 10.29
C GLY A 90 10.65 -14.53 9.88
N LEU A 91 10.89 -15.72 10.46
CA LEU A 91 10.07 -16.90 10.20
C LEU A 91 8.63 -16.74 10.71
N PHE A 92 8.43 -16.11 11.87
CA PHE A 92 7.10 -15.78 12.38
C PHE A 92 6.32 -14.92 11.38
N VAL A 93 6.92 -13.82 10.92
CA VAL A 93 6.29 -12.90 9.95
C VAL A 93 5.97 -13.64 8.65
N LYS A 94 6.95 -14.40 8.13
CA LYS A 94 6.77 -15.20 6.91
C LYS A 94 5.58 -16.16 7.02
N ASN A 95 5.50 -16.94 8.10
CA ASN A 95 4.43 -17.91 8.31
C ASN A 95 3.05 -17.25 8.46
N ARG A 96 2.99 -16.07 9.07
CA ARG A 96 1.75 -15.30 9.17
C ARG A 96 1.28 -14.78 7.81
N LEU A 97 2.20 -14.26 6.98
CA LEU A 97 1.89 -13.80 5.63
C LEU A 97 1.35 -14.95 4.75
N VAL A 98 1.98 -16.13 4.82
CA VAL A 98 1.49 -17.34 4.14
C VAL A 98 0.08 -17.70 4.59
N LYS A 99 -0.20 -17.63 5.90
CA LYS A 99 -1.53 -17.90 6.45
C LYS A 99 -2.59 -16.90 5.96
N GLU A 100 -2.20 -15.65 5.68
CA GLU A 100 -3.06 -14.64 5.06
C GLU A 100 -3.19 -14.82 3.54
N GLY A 101 -2.50 -15.80 2.96
CA GLY A 101 -2.53 -16.11 1.53
C GLY A 101 -1.72 -15.14 0.67
N ILE A 102 -0.77 -14.42 1.27
CA ILE A 102 0.18 -13.59 0.54
C ILE A 102 1.23 -14.47 -0.12
N GLU A 103 1.47 -14.23 -1.41
CA GLU A 103 2.55 -14.88 -2.14
C GLU A 103 3.90 -14.31 -1.69
N ILE A 104 4.78 -15.21 -1.25
CA ILE A 104 6.06 -14.87 -0.61
C ILE A 104 7.29 -15.16 -1.48
N ASP A 105 7.12 -15.58 -2.72
CA ASP A 105 8.23 -15.92 -3.63
C ASP A 105 9.11 -14.71 -3.95
N LEU A 106 8.58 -13.49 -3.78
CA LEU A 106 9.30 -12.23 -3.93
C LEU A 106 9.86 -11.70 -2.60
N MET A 107 9.64 -12.42 -1.49
CA MET A 107 10.16 -12.06 -0.20
C MET A 107 11.57 -12.58 -0.03
N GLN A 108 12.51 -11.66 0.11
CA GLN A 108 13.93 -11.97 0.25
C GLN A 108 14.30 -12.29 1.70
N THR A 109 15.41 -12.97 1.89
CA THR A 109 15.93 -13.31 3.22
C THR A 109 17.34 -12.76 3.35
N THR A 110 17.62 -12.02 4.43
CA THR A 110 18.96 -11.56 4.76
C THR A 110 19.69 -12.57 5.64
N HIS A 111 20.99 -12.69 5.46
CA HIS A 111 21.84 -13.67 6.19
C HIS A 111 22.94 -13.02 7.03
N GLY A 112 22.91 -11.69 7.14
CA GLY A 112 23.86 -10.89 7.92
C GLY A 112 23.34 -10.54 9.33
N ASN A 113 23.68 -9.32 9.74
CA ASN A 113 23.26 -8.77 11.04
C ASN A 113 21.95 -7.98 10.98
N GLU A 114 21.30 -7.99 9.83
CA GLU A 114 20.01 -7.34 9.64
C GLU A 114 18.93 -8.08 10.45
N ARG A 115 17.94 -7.31 10.92
CA ARG A 115 16.83 -7.86 11.70
C ARG A 115 15.49 -7.49 11.09
N THR A 116 14.54 -8.41 11.19
CA THR A 116 13.14 -8.08 10.92
C THR A 116 12.71 -7.03 11.92
N SER A 117 12.14 -5.93 11.44
CA SER A 117 11.69 -4.82 12.28
C SER A 117 10.58 -5.26 13.22
N LEU A 118 10.54 -4.66 14.42
CA LEU A 118 9.56 -4.93 15.45
C LEU A 118 8.92 -3.61 15.89
N ALA A 119 7.61 -3.58 16.04
CA ALA A 119 6.90 -2.46 16.66
C ALA A 119 6.19 -2.92 17.94
N ILE A 120 6.16 -2.02 18.93
CA ILE A 120 5.26 -2.11 20.08
C ILE A 120 4.25 -1.00 19.92
N ALA A 121 2.98 -1.34 19.82
CA ALA A 121 1.90 -0.39 19.52
C ALA A 121 0.77 -0.51 20.54
N GLU A 122 0.47 0.58 21.23
CA GLU A 122 -0.61 0.63 22.21
C GLU A 122 -1.98 0.74 21.50
N GLU A 123 -2.97 0.01 21.97
CA GLU A 123 -4.32 0.05 21.43
C GLU A 123 -5.21 0.94 22.30
N ARG A 124 -5.01 2.26 22.18
CA ARG A 124 -5.74 3.28 22.89
C ARG A 124 -6.21 4.37 21.92
N PRO A 125 -7.41 4.90 22.08
CA PRO A 125 -7.94 5.95 21.18
C PRO A 125 -7.26 7.31 21.38
N ILE A 126 -6.69 7.57 22.57
CA ILE A 126 -6.01 8.81 22.94
C ILE A 126 -4.68 8.44 23.60
N ASP A 127 -3.65 9.27 23.42
CA ASP A 127 -2.29 9.07 23.94
C ASP A 127 -1.68 7.71 23.59
N CYS A 128 -1.95 7.27 22.37
CA CYS A 128 -1.45 6.00 21.85
C CYS A 128 0.01 6.14 21.45
N GLU A 129 0.88 5.38 22.09
CA GLU A 129 2.30 5.35 21.75
C GLU A 129 2.63 4.16 20.86
N VAL A 130 3.48 4.41 19.86
CA VAL A 130 4.03 3.39 18.97
C VAL A 130 5.53 3.55 18.91
N VAL A 131 6.26 2.50 19.25
CA VAL A 131 7.72 2.45 19.15
C VAL A 131 8.12 1.41 18.11
N ILE A 132 8.93 1.80 17.13
CA ILE A 132 9.39 0.89 16.08
C ILE A 132 10.91 0.69 16.21
N TYR A 133 11.31 -0.54 16.49
CA TYR A 133 12.70 -0.98 16.46
C TYR A 133 13.08 -1.35 15.03
N ARG A 134 13.75 -0.43 14.35
CA ARG A 134 14.13 -0.54 12.93
C ARG A 134 15.61 -0.18 12.73
N ASN A 135 16.47 -0.73 13.58
CA ASN A 135 17.92 -0.56 13.50
C ASN A 135 18.51 -1.64 12.60
N ASN A 136 19.24 -1.26 11.55
CA ASN A 136 19.76 -2.18 10.52
C ASN A 136 18.69 -3.18 10.03
N PRO A 137 17.55 -2.70 9.49
CA PRO A 137 16.42 -3.57 9.22
C PRO A 137 16.59 -4.36 7.92
N ALA A 138 16.10 -5.60 7.92
CA ALA A 138 16.13 -6.48 6.76
C ALA A 138 15.31 -5.92 5.60
N ASP A 139 14.16 -5.30 5.87
CA ASP A 139 13.25 -4.76 4.85
C ASP A 139 13.86 -3.64 3.98
N LEU A 140 14.96 -3.03 4.38
CA LEU A 140 15.72 -2.09 3.56
C LEU A 140 16.85 -2.74 2.74
N GLN A 141 16.99 -4.07 2.77
CA GLN A 141 17.99 -4.84 1.98
C GLN A 141 17.39 -5.47 0.71
N ILE A 142 16.21 -5.03 0.29
CA ILE A 142 15.57 -5.52 -0.94
C ILE A 142 16.43 -5.28 -2.17
N ILE A 143 16.38 -6.23 -3.11
CA ILE A 143 17.14 -6.20 -4.37
C ILE A 143 16.17 -6.31 -5.55
N PHE A 144 16.37 -5.49 -6.56
CA PHE A 144 15.68 -5.58 -7.84
C PHE A 144 16.32 -6.66 -8.72
N ASP A 145 16.06 -7.91 -8.39
CA ASP A 145 16.57 -9.08 -9.09
C ASP A 145 15.70 -9.49 -10.30
N GLN A 146 16.04 -10.59 -10.95
CA GLN A 146 15.33 -11.06 -12.13
C GLN A 146 13.91 -11.54 -11.82
N ASN A 147 13.67 -12.13 -10.62
CA ASN A 147 12.34 -12.59 -10.22
C ASN A 147 11.40 -11.40 -10.02
N VAL A 148 11.87 -10.35 -9.32
CA VAL A 148 11.11 -9.10 -9.12
C VAL A 148 10.83 -8.42 -10.46
N LYS A 149 11.80 -8.39 -11.40
CA LYS A 149 11.58 -7.84 -12.74
C LYS A 149 10.45 -8.55 -13.49
N LEU A 150 10.48 -9.88 -13.53
CA LEU A 150 9.47 -10.69 -14.21
C LEU A 150 8.10 -10.55 -13.55
N ALA A 151 8.06 -10.49 -12.21
CA ALA A 151 6.82 -10.28 -11.48
C ALA A 151 6.19 -8.91 -11.81
N ILE A 152 6.98 -7.83 -11.90
CA ILE A 152 6.49 -6.50 -12.26
C ILE A 152 5.92 -6.49 -13.69
N LEU A 153 6.55 -7.17 -14.66
CA LEU A 153 6.01 -7.31 -16.02
C LEU A 153 4.64 -7.97 -16.05
N ASN A 154 4.39 -8.89 -15.12
CA ASN A 154 3.14 -9.63 -15.00
C ASN A 154 2.19 -9.04 -13.93
N SER A 155 2.40 -7.78 -13.53
CA SER A 155 1.55 -7.09 -12.55
C SER A 155 0.82 -5.91 -13.16
N SER A 156 -0.45 -5.74 -12.77
CA SER A 156 -1.23 -4.55 -13.14
C SER A 156 -0.86 -3.31 -12.34
N ASN A 157 -0.41 -3.49 -11.10
CA ASN A 157 -0.09 -2.39 -10.20
C ASN A 157 1.19 -2.68 -9.39
N LEU A 158 1.98 -1.65 -9.15
CA LEU A 158 3.06 -1.61 -8.19
C LEU A 158 2.72 -0.57 -7.11
N VAL A 159 2.55 -1.03 -5.88
CA VAL A 159 2.27 -0.16 -4.72
C VAL A 159 3.55 -0.01 -3.92
N VAL A 160 4.01 1.22 -3.72
CA VAL A 160 5.25 1.53 -3.02
C VAL A 160 4.94 2.35 -1.77
N THR A 161 5.44 1.92 -0.62
CA THR A 161 5.37 2.72 0.60
C THR A 161 6.64 3.56 0.76
N GLY A 162 6.51 4.83 1.15
CA GLY A 162 7.63 5.75 1.34
C GLY A 162 8.65 5.26 2.37
N THR A 163 8.22 4.42 3.31
CA THR A 163 9.13 3.76 4.27
C THR A 163 10.14 2.80 3.62
N SER A 164 9.94 2.40 2.36
CA SER A 164 10.93 1.63 1.59
C SER A 164 12.00 2.48 0.92
N LEU A 165 11.85 3.82 0.92
CA LEU A 165 12.80 4.78 0.30
C LEU A 165 13.84 5.33 1.28
N ILE A 166 13.84 4.94 2.54
CA ILE A 166 14.60 5.56 3.62
C ILE A 166 16.12 5.42 3.43
N SER A 167 16.63 4.20 3.17
CA SER A 167 18.05 3.98 2.95
C SER A 167 18.45 4.19 1.50
N ASP A 168 19.69 4.60 1.25
CA ASP A 168 20.22 4.77 -0.10
C ASP A 168 20.19 3.48 -0.90
N HIS A 169 20.46 2.34 -0.25
CA HIS A 169 20.40 1.03 -0.88
C HIS A 169 18.97 0.72 -1.35
N SER A 170 18.02 0.69 -0.43
CA SER A 170 16.62 0.37 -0.73
C SER A 170 16.03 1.36 -1.73
N ARG A 171 16.20 2.67 -1.52
CA ARG A 171 15.74 3.72 -2.43
C ARG A 171 16.19 3.50 -3.87
N LYS A 172 17.48 3.18 -4.07
CA LYS A 172 18.02 2.89 -5.40
C LYS A 172 17.34 1.67 -6.06
N GLN A 173 17.05 0.62 -5.30
CA GLN A 173 16.36 -0.56 -5.82
C GLN A 173 14.88 -0.25 -6.13
N VAL A 174 14.19 0.42 -5.21
CA VAL A 174 12.77 0.78 -5.36
C VAL A 174 12.54 1.70 -6.56
N LEU A 175 13.35 2.75 -6.72
CA LEU A 175 13.24 3.63 -7.88
C LEU A 175 13.48 2.90 -9.22
N LYS A 176 14.35 1.88 -9.24
CA LYS A 176 14.49 1.01 -10.43
C LYS A 176 13.22 0.18 -10.67
N MET A 177 12.59 -0.36 -9.62
CA MET A 177 11.33 -1.10 -9.72
C MET A 177 10.22 -0.21 -10.26
N MET A 178 10.06 1.02 -9.72
CA MET A 178 9.07 2.00 -10.17
C MET A 178 9.29 2.38 -11.64
N LYS A 179 10.53 2.68 -12.04
CA LYS A 179 10.86 2.97 -13.43
C LYS A 179 10.57 1.79 -14.36
N HIS A 180 10.84 0.57 -13.91
CA HIS A 180 10.55 -0.64 -14.67
C HIS A 180 9.03 -0.84 -14.82
N ALA A 181 8.26 -0.64 -13.76
CA ALA A 181 6.80 -0.69 -13.76
C ALA A 181 6.21 0.33 -14.76
N LYS A 182 6.61 1.60 -14.64
CA LYS A 182 6.13 2.69 -15.53
C LYS A 182 6.44 2.43 -17.00
N ASN A 183 7.61 1.87 -17.32
CA ASN A 183 8.01 1.54 -18.69
C ASN A 183 7.28 0.32 -19.28
N ASN A 184 6.52 -0.42 -18.49
CA ASN A 184 5.83 -1.65 -18.87
C ASN A 184 4.32 -1.61 -18.52
N ASP A 185 3.71 -0.43 -18.51
CA ASP A 185 2.27 -0.22 -18.28
C ASP A 185 1.75 -0.83 -16.97
N CYS A 186 2.62 -0.97 -15.96
CA CYS A 186 2.25 -1.33 -14.61
C CYS A 186 2.02 -0.03 -13.83
N LYS A 187 0.79 0.20 -13.36
CA LYS A 187 0.40 1.45 -12.68
C LYS A 187 1.13 1.58 -11.33
N VAL A 188 1.77 2.71 -11.11
CA VAL A 188 2.58 2.95 -9.91
C VAL A 188 1.79 3.80 -8.90
N TRP A 189 1.63 3.27 -7.69
CA TRP A 189 1.01 3.92 -6.55
C TRP A 189 2.08 4.20 -5.50
N LEU A 190 2.15 5.45 -5.03
CA LEU A 190 3.05 5.87 -3.97
C LEU A 190 2.24 6.30 -2.75
N ASP A 191 2.33 5.54 -1.65
CA ASP A 191 1.89 5.98 -0.33
C ASP A 191 3.08 6.63 0.38
N LEU A 192 2.98 7.92 0.68
CA LEU A 192 4.09 8.69 1.26
C LEU A 192 4.53 8.14 2.62
N ASP A 193 3.59 7.70 3.45
CA ASP A 193 3.83 6.98 4.72
C ASP A 193 5.04 7.53 5.51
N TYR A 194 5.06 8.85 5.72
CA TYR A 194 6.15 9.55 6.38
C TYR A 194 6.21 9.23 7.87
N ARG A 195 7.44 8.96 8.33
CA ARG A 195 7.76 8.77 9.75
C ARG A 195 9.06 9.52 10.04
N HIS A 196 8.96 10.71 10.63
CA HIS A 196 10.07 11.64 10.81
C HIS A 196 11.31 10.98 11.46
N TRP A 197 11.12 10.08 12.43
CA TRP A 197 12.22 9.40 13.12
C TRP A 197 12.96 8.35 12.28
N ASN A 198 12.47 8.00 11.11
CA ASN A 198 13.13 7.07 10.20
C ASN A 198 14.05 7.77 9.19
N TRP A 199 13.94 9.09 9.06
CA TRP A 199 14.68 9.86 8.07
C TRP A 199 15.77 10.69 8.75
N PRO A 200 16.93 10.92 8.10
CA PRO A 200 17.98 11.76 8.66
C PRO A 200 17.55 13.23 8.76
N ASP A 201 16.80 13.72 7.77
CA ASP A 201 16.30 15.09 7.67
C ASP A 201 15.19 15.22 6.61
N GLU A 202 14.52 16.37 6.60
CA GLU A 202 13.44 16.66 5.63
C GLU A 202 13.93 16.85 4.20
N GLU A 203 15.13 17.37 3.98
CA GLU A 203 15.68 17.60 2.64
C GLU A 203 15.95 16.28 1.93
N THR A 204 16.56 15.33 2.64
CA THR A 204 16.76 13.96 2.15
C THR A 204 15.43 13.28 1.84
N THR A 205 14.45 13.44 2.72
CA THR A 205 13.09 12.90 2.52
C THR A 205 12.45 13.49 1.28
N ARG A 206 12.45 14.82 1.15
CA ARG A 206 11.91 15.55 0.01
C ARG A 206 12.53 15.10 -1.31
N SER A 207 13.86 15.06 -1.36
CA SER A 207 14.59 14.60 -2.55
C SER A 207 14.22 13.16 -2.93
N ALA A 208 14.03 12.28 -1.96
CA ALA A 208 13.62 10.89 -2.20
C ALA A 208 12.19 10.80 -2.75
N TYR A 209 11.26 11.55 -2.13
CA TYR A 209 9.86 11.55 -2.50
C TYR A 209 9.64 12.18 -3.88
N GLN A 210 10.31 13.28 -4.21
CA GLN A 210 10.21 13.92 -5.55
C GLN A 210 10.65 12.97 -6.66
N LYS A 211 11.73 12.20 -6.46
CA LYS A 211 12.16 11.18 -7.43
C LYS A 211 11.16 10.02 -7.58
N ALA A 212 10.49 9.65 -6.50
CA ALA A 212 9.45 8.63 -6.54
C ALA A 212 8.15 9.17 -7.17
N GLU A 213 7.79 10.43 -6.87
CA GLU A 213 6.66 11.13 -7.47
C GLU A 213 6.72 11.15 -8.99
N GLU A 214 7.87 11.51 -9.59
CA GLU A 214 8.09 11.51 -11.04
C GLU A 214 7.78 10.17 -11.73
N LEU A 215 7.86 9.08 -10.96
CA LEU A 215 7.63 7.72 -11.42
C LEU A 215 6.24 7.18 -11.07
N SER A 216 5.42 7.97 -10.37
CA SER A 216 4.12 7.54 -9.86
C SER A 216 2.96 8.02 -10.74
N ASP A 217 1.90 7.24 -10.80
CA ASP A 217 0.63 7.61 -11.44
C ASP A 217 -0.38 8.11 -10.41
N VAL A 218 -0.30 7.57 -9.19
CA VAL A 218 -1.15 7.96 -8.05
C VAL A 218 -0.28 8.18 -6.83
N ILE A 219 -0.47 9.31 -6.15
CA ILE A 219 0.24 9.67 -4.93
C ILE A 219 -0.79 9.84 -3.83
N ILE A 220 -0.54 9.18 -2.69
CA ILE A 220 -1.43 9.25 -1.54
C ILE A 220 -0.66 9.65 -0.29
N GLY A 221 -1.24 10.53 0.49
CA GLY A 221 -0.62 11.03 1.72
C GLY A 221 -1.60 11.87 2.54
N ASN A 222 -1.18 12.25 3.73
CA ASN A 222 -1.85 13.27 4.54
C ASN A 222 -1.23 14.66 4.26
N GLU A 223 -1.74 15.70 4.92
CA GLU A 223 -1.28 17.08 4.70
C GLU A 223 0.19 17.28 5.10
N GLU A 224 0.66 16.66 6.18
CA GLU A 224 2.06 16.73 6.63
C GLU A 224 2.98 16.06 5.60
N GLU A 225 2.59 14.88 5.11
CA GLU A 225 3.32 14.12 4.11
C GLU A 225 3.47 14.89 2.78
N PHE A 226 2.42 15.56 2.33
CA PHE A 226 2.49 16.39 1.13
C PHE A 226 3.30 17.69 1.34
N LYS A 227 3.28 18.28 2.54
CA LYS A 227 4.14 19.42 2.87
C LYS A 227 5.64 19.05 2.85
N ILE A 228 5.99 17.83 3.28
CA ILE A 228 7.36 17.33 3.13
C ILE A 228 7.75 17.24 1.66
N LEU A 229 6.85 16.77 0.79
CA LEU A 229 7.11 16.63 -0.63
C LEU A 229 7.36 17.99 -1.32
N ASN A 230 6.50 18.99 -1.13
CA ASN A 230 6.53 20.26 -1.88
C ASN A 230 6.33 21.55 -1.06
N ASN A 231 6.56 21.55 0.23
CA ASN A 231 6.39 22.68 1.15
C ASN A 231 4.96 23.23 1.26
N GLU A 232 4.20 23.27 0.15
CA GLU A 232 2.83 23.79 0.08
C GLU A 232 1.91 22.82 -0.66
N LEU A 233 0.76 22.53 -0.06
CA LEU A 233 -0.23 21.60 -0.62
C LEU A 233 -0.80 22.12 -1.97
N THR A 234 -0.99 23.43 -2.11
CA THR A 234 -1.47 24.06 -3.35
C THR A 234 -0.55 23.83 -4.54
N ILE A 235 0.78 23.90 -4.31
CA ILE A 235 1.79 23.61 -5.33
C ILE A 235 1.69 22.13 -5.74
N GLN A 236 1.54 21.24 -4.77
CA GLN A 236 1.41 19.80 -5.02
C GLN A 236 0.17 19.48 -5.88
N VAL A 237 -0.97 20.09 -5.58
CA VAL A 237 -2.19 19.92 -6.37
C VAL A 237 -1.99 20.39 -7.81
N GLN A 238 -1.41 21.58 -8.01
CA GLN A 238 -1.12 22.12 -9.34
C GLN A 238 -0.13 21.23 -10.13
N GLN A 239 0.87 20.69 -9.46
CA GLN A 239 1.83 19.78 -10.08
C GLN A 239 1.17 18.46 -10.53
N CYS A 240 0.34 17.86 -9.70
CA CYS A 240 -0.43 16.66 -10.06
C CYS A 240 -1.36 16.90 -11.25
N ILE A 241 -2.04 18.05 -11.28
CA ILE A 241 -2.89 18.46 -12.42
C ILE A 241 -2.06 18.56 -13.70
N SER A 242 -0.93 19.26 -13.67
CA SER A 242 -0.07 19.48 -14.84
C SER A 242 0.62 18.21 -15.35
N SER A 243 0.92 17.26 -14.47
CA SER A 243 1.56 15.97 -14.80
C SER A 243 0.57 14.85 -15.13
N ASN A 244 -0.73 15.10 -15.07
CA ASN A 244 -1.80 14.11 -15.23
C ASN A 244 -1.73 12.97 -14.20
N GLN A 245 -1.20 13.26 -13.00
CA GLN A 245 -1.17 12.37 -11.86
C GLN A 245 -2.45 12.50 -11.04
N ILE A 246 -2.76 11.47 -10.28
CA ILE A 246 -3.84 11.50 -9.29
C ILE A 246 -3.23 11.71 -7.92
N MET A 247 -3.77 12.65 -7.17
CA MET A 247 -3.40 12.90 -5.80
C MET A 247 -4.57 12.56 -4.88
N ILE A 248 -4.29 11.82 -3.80
CA ILE A 248 -5.28 11.50 -2.76
C ILE A 248 -4.79 12.03 -1.42
N LEU A 249 -5.46 13.08 -0.95
CA LEU A 249 -5.18 13.72 0.35
C LEU A 249 -6.03 13.08 1.45
N LYS A 250 -5.40 12.36 2.36
CA LYS A 250 -6.02 11.80 3.57
C LYS A 250 -6.17 12.91 4.63
N LYS A 251 -7.37 13.13 5.16
CA LYS A 251 -7.69 14.16 6.15
C LYS A 251 -8.13 13.58 7.50
N GLY A 252 -7.78 12.33 7.79
CA GLY A 252 -8.12 11.61 9.02
C GLY A 252 -9.63 11.54 9.24
N GLN A 253 -10.11 12.05 10.36
CA GLN A 253 -11.56 12.08 10.69
C GLN A 253 -12.41 12.98 9.77
N ASN A 254 -11.78 13.78 8.92
CA ASN A 254 -12.43 14.63 7.93
C ASN A 254 -12.49 13.96 6.55
N GLY A 255 -12.18 12.67 6.45
CA GLY A 255 -12.22 11.90 5.21
C GLY A 255 -11.02 12.11 4.29
N CYS A 256 -11.27 12.28 3.00
CA CYS A 256 -10.20 12.49 2.01
C CYS A 256 -10.70 13.33 0.83
N THR A 257 -9.73 13.87 0.06
CA THR A 257 -9.99 14.49 -1.25
C THR A 257 -9.11 13.81 -2.29
N LEU A 258 -9.70 13.40 -3.41
CA LEU A 258 -8.99 12.97 -4.60
C LEU A 258 -8.99 14.12 -5.62
N PHE A 259 -7.82 14.42 -6.16
CA PHE A 259 -7.64 15.39 -7.26
C PHE A 259 -7.27 14.63 -8.54
N SER A 260 -7.99 14.95 -9.63
CA SER A 260 -7.79 14.34 -10.95
C SER A 260 -8.05 15.37 -12.04
N GLY A 261 -6.99 15.87 -12.68
CA GLY A 261 -7.08 17.02 -13.55
C GLY A 261 -7.59 18.25 -12.80
N ASP A 262 -8.54 18.96 -13.36
CA ASP A 262 -9.20 20.15 -12.80
C ASP A 262 -10.38 19.85 -11.84
N ARG A 263 -10.67 18.56 -11.62
CA ARG A 263 -11.76 18.10 -10.76
C ARG A 263 -11.24 17.54 -9.46
N HIS A 264 -12.06 17.61 -8.42
CA HIS A 264 -11.78 16.91 -7.17
C HIS A 264 -13.02 16.18 -6.63
N LEU A 265 -12.76 15.11 -5.89
CA LEU A 265 -13.76 14.26 -5.26
C LEU A 265 -13.54 14.31 -3.75
N ASP A 266 -14.49 14.91 -3.03
CA ASP A 266 -14.49 14.91 -1.58
C ASP A 266 -15.30 13.73 -1.02
N ALA A 267 -14.76 13.08 -0.01
CA ALA A 267 -15.42 11.96 0.67
C ALA A 267 -15.25 12.06 2.19
N GLY A 268 -16.28 11.69 2.91
CA GLY A 268 -16.30 11.64 4.37
C GLY A 268 -15.77 10.31 4.94
N ILE A 269 -16.31 9.91 6.07
CA ILE A 269 -15.96 8.68 6.80
C ILE A 269 -17.20 7.90 7.25
N TYR A 270 -17.02 6.63 7.56
CA TYR A 270 -17.93 5.84 8.37
C TYR A 270 -17.61 6.05 9.86
N LYS A 271 -18.57 6.54 10.64
CA LYS A 271 -18.37 6.89 12.06
C LYS A 271 -18.49 5.65 12.95
N LEU A 272 -17.40 4.91 13.12
CA LEU A 272 -17.31 3.83 14.11
C LEU A 272 -16.51 4.29 15.34
N LYS A 273 -16.79 3.64 16.50
CA LYS A 273 -16.01 3.91 17.71
C LYS A 273 -14.58 3.39 17.54
N ALA A 274 -13.63 4.31 17.48
CA ALA A 274 -12.22 3.96 17.34
C ALA A 274 -11.65 3.35 18.62
N LEU A 275 -10.89 2.27 18.47
CA LEU A 275 -10.08 1.65 19.52
C LEU A 275 -8.63 2.18 19.45
N LYS A 276 -8.14 2.47 18.24
CA LYS A 276 -6.78 2.91 17.96
C LYS A 276 -6.73 3.78 16.70
N PRO A 277 -5.71 4.66 16.52
CA PRO A 277 -5.64 5.58 15.38
C PRO A 277 -4.91 5.01 14.14
N TYR A 278 -4.19 3.88 14.24
CA TYR A 278 -3.29 3.38 13.20
C TYR A 278 -3.86 2.19 12.41
N GLY A 279 -3.26 1.91 11.24
CA GLY A 279 -3.67 0.86 10.29
C GLY A 279 -4.78 1.26 9.33
N SER A 280 -5.45 2.40 9.57
CA SER A 280 -6.53 2.90 8.70
C SER A 280 -6.05 3.27 7.30
N GLY A 281 -4.88 3.90 7.19
CA GLY A 281 -4.29 4.27 5.90
C GLY A 281 -4.01 3.08 5.02
N ASP A 282 -3.44 2.02 5.59
CA ASP A 282 -3.12 0.77 4.89
C ASP A 282 -4.40 0.07 4.40
N ALA A 283 -5.42 -0.01 5.27
CA ALA A 283 -6.73 -0.59 4.95
C ALA A 283 -7.44 0.22 3.86
N PHE A 284 -7.43 1.54 3.98
CA PHE A 284 -7.99 2.46 2.99
C PHE A 284 -7.36 2.21 1.62
N LEU A 285 -6.02 2.30 1.53
CA LEU A 285 -5.31 2.18 0.27
C LEU A 285 -5.50 0.81 -0.38
N GLY A 286 -5.35 -0.29 0.38
CA GLY A 286 -5.51 -1.63 -0.17
C GLY A 286 -6.90 -1.86 -0.76
N ASN A 287 -7.95 -1.44 -0.07
CA ASN A 287 -9.33 -1.60 -0.55
C ASN A 287 -9.71 -0.60 -1.65
N LEU A 288 -9.20 0.63 -1.61
CA LEU A 288 -9.35 1.60 -2.68
C LEU A 288 -8.79 1.06 -3.99
N ILE A 289 -7.55 0.56 -4.00
CA ILE A 289 -6.92 0.02 -5.22
C ILE A 289 -7.74 -1.14 -5.77
N MET A 290 -8.09 -2.12 -4.94
CA MET A 290 -8.81 -3.30 -5.40
C MET A 290 -10.19 -2.98 -5.96
N ASN A 291 -10.94 -2.07 -5.33
CA ASN A 291 -12.25 -1.65 -5.83
C ASN A 291 -12.12 -0.79 -7.10
N TYR A 292 -11.12 0.08 -7.19
CA TYR A 292 -10.87 0.85 -8.41
C TYR A 292 -10.52 -0.07 -9.59
N MET A 293 -9.66 -1.07 -9.38
CA MET A 293 -9.34 -2.07 -10.41
C MET A 293 -10.57 -2.83 -10.90
N SER A 294 -11.47 -3.17 -9.99
CA SER A 294 -12.68 -3.95 -10.31
C SER A 294 -13.76 -3.14 -11.00
N LEU A 295 -13.93 -1.87 -10.63
CA LEU A 295 -15.09 -1.05 -11.00
C LEU A 295 -14.76 0.12 -11.94
N GLY A 296 -13.50 0.59 -11.97
CA GLY A 296 -13.09 1.80 -12.68
C GLY A 296 -13.73 3.08 -12.14
N ASP A 297 -14.26 3.04 -10.92
CA ASP A 297 -15.09 4.08 -10.32
C ASP A 297 -14.45 4.58 -9.01
N TRP A 298 -14.00 5.83 -9.01
CA TRP A 298 -13.32 6.43 -7.87
C TRP A 298 -14.23 6.64 -6.66
N GLU A 299 -15.50 6.99 -6.87
CA GLU A 299 -16.44 7.19 -5.77
C GLU A 299 -16.62 5.89 -4.97
N LYS A 300 -16.89 4.78 -5.67
CA LYS A 300 -17.04 3.46 -5.05
C LYS A 300 -15.75 2.96 -4.44
N ALA A 301 -14.61 3.23 -5.09
CA ALA A 301 -13.29 2.84 -4.58
C ALA A 301 -12.96 3.55 -3.26
N ILE A 302 -13.18 4.86 -3.20
CA ILE A 302 -12.98 5.65 -1.98
C ILE A 302 -13.96 5.25 -0.88
N ASP A 303 -15.22 4.99 -1.23
CA ASP A 303 -16.23 4.51 -0.28
C ASP A 303 -15.81 3.18 0.36
N ALA A 304 -15.35 2.21 -0.42
CA ALA A 304 -14.84 0.94 0.09
C ALA A 304 -13.57 1.12 0.95
N GLY A 305 -12.66 2.00 0.54
CA GLY A 305 -11.47 2.36 1.31
C GLY A 305 -11.84 2.99 2.66
N SER A 306 -12.78 3.93 2.67
CA SER A 306 -13.28 4.58 3.90
C SER A 306 -13.95 3.60 4.85
N ALA A 307 -14.75 2.66 4.33
CA ALA A 307 -15.35 1.60 5.12
C ALA A 307 -14.28 0.67 5.74
N ALA A 308 -13.27 0.29 4.96
CA ALA A 308 -12.15 -0.53 5.44
C ALA A 308 -11.37 0.18 6.56
N ALA A 309 -11.06 1.46 6.38
CA ALA A 309 -10.38 2.28 7.39
C ALA A 309 -11.17 2.33 8.72
N ALA A 310 -12.48 2.55 8.66
CA ALA A 310 -13.34 2.59 9.84
C ALA A 310 -13.39 1.25 10.58
N ILE A 311 -13.44 0.13 9.84
CA ILE A 311 -13.42 -1.21 10.44
C ILE A 311 -12.09 -1.47 11.16
N VAL A 312 -10.95 -1.14 10.55
CA VAL A 312 -9.64 -1.39 11.16
C VAL A 312 -9.43 -0.61 12.45
N VAL A 313 -9.80 0.66 12.50
CA VAL A 313 -9.63 1.45 13.74
C VAL A 313 -10.55 0.98 14.87
N SER A 314 -11.63 0.27 14.58
CA SER A 314 -12.58 -0.29 15.58
C SER A 314 -12.18 -1.66 16.12
N LYS A 315 -11.13 -2.31 15.57
CA LYS A 315 -10.66 -3.66 15.93
C LYS A 315 -9.26 -3.63 16.50
N GLN A 316 -8.88 -4.70 17.20
CA GLN A 316 -7.51 -4.93 17.69
C GLN A 316 -6.58 -5.39 16.58
N GLY A 317 -5.27 -5.07 16.70
CA GLY A 317 -4.25 -5.43 15.71
C GLY A 317 -4.32 -4.58 14.44
N CYS A 318 -3.38 -4.78 13.53
CA CYS A 318 -3.40 -4.16 12.20
C CYS A 318 -3.75 -5.20 11.13
N ALA A 319 -2.85 -6.15 10.90
CA ALA A 319 -3.06 -7.20 9.90
C ALA A 319 -4.31 -8.03 10.18
N SER A 320 -4.47 -8.49 11.43
CA SER A 320 -5.65 -9.24 11.87
C SER A 320 -6.97 -8.46 11.75
N ALA A 321 -6.91 -7.13 11.87
CA ALA A 321 -8.07 -6.24 11.78
C ALA A 321 -8.51 -5.92 10.35
N MET A 322 -7.68 -6.20 9.33
CA MET A 322 -8.02 -5.91 7.93
C MET A 322 -9.35 -6.59 7.55
N PRO A 323 -10.32 -5.84 7.01
CA PRO A 323 -11.63 -6.41 6.69
C PRO A 323 -11.60 -7.26 5.42
N THR A 324 -12.53 -8.19 5.36
CA THR A 324 -12.91 -8.89 4.13
C THR A 324 -13.87 -8.04 3.29
N ALA A 325 -13.98 -8.33 1.99
CA ALA A 325 -14.95 -7.67 1.11
C ALA A 325 -16.40 -7.79 1.66
N LYS A 326 -16.74 -8.91 2.32
CA LYS A 326 -18.06 -9.12 2.94
C LYS A 326 -18.29 -8.16 4.13
N GLU A 327 -17.30 -7.94 4.98
CA GLU A 327 -17.42 -7.02 6.11
C GLU A 327 -17.57 -5.58 5.65
N ILE A 328 -16.81 -5.18 4.61
CA ILE A 328 -16.95 -3.86 3.97
C ILE A 328 -18.37 -3.67 3.44
N LYS A 329 -18.85 -4.63 2.64
CA LYS A 329 -20.20 -4.57 2.09
C LYS A 329 -21.26 -4.50 3.19
N SER A 330 -21.12 -5.28 4.25
CA SER A 330 -22.04 -5.26 5.39
C SER A 330 -22.08 -3.89 6.08
N LEU A 331 -20.94 -3.21 6.21
CA LEU A 331 -20.89 -1.85 6.78
C LEU A 331 -21.55 -0.83 5.85
N GLN A 332 -21.27 -0.88 4.55
CA GLN A 332 -21.87 -0.01 3.53
C GLN A 332 -23.39 -0.17 3.45
N ASP A 333 -23.91 -1.38 3.65
CA ASP A 333 -25.36 -1.65 3.68
C ASP A 333 -26.03 -1.15 4.98
N ALA A 334 -25.27 -1.10 6.07
CA ALA A 334 -25.79 -0.69 7.39
C ALA A 334 -25.64 0.80 7.70
N MET A 335 -24.71 1.50 7.07
CA MET A 335 -24.35 2.89 7.35
C MET A 335 -24.08 3.66 6.06
N THR A 336 -24.21 4.97 6.14
CA THR A 336 -23.85 5.90 5.05
C THR A 336 -22.58 6.64 5.41
N ILE A 337 -21.69 6.85 4.42
CA ILE A 337 -20.51 7.71 4.55
C ILE A 337 -20.96 9.17 4.76
N GLU A 338 -20.31 9.89 5.66
CA GLU A 338 -20.67 11.28 5.99
C GLU A 338 -19.41 12.18 6.04
N PRO A 339 -19.41 13.34 5.32
CA PRO A 339 -20.36 13.71 4.27
C PRO A 339 -20.35 12.72 3.09
N LYS A 340 -21.39 12.77 2.26
CA LYS A 340 -21.46 11.96 1.04
C LYS A 340 -20.30 12.29 0.11
N THR A 341 -19.89 11.29 -0.68
CA THR A 341 -18.86 11.44 -1.69
C THR A 341 -19.41 12.22 -2.88
N GLU A 342 -18.76 13.33 -3.26
CA GLU A 342 -19.21 14.22 -4.32
C GLU A 342 -18.05 14.78 -5.15
N TRP A 343 -18.24 14.83 -6.48
CA TRP A 343 -17.33 15.52 -7.42
C TRP A 343 -17.61 17.01 -7.49
N SER A 344 -16.55 17.81 -7.51
CA SER A 344 -16.58 19.26 -7.74
C SER A 344 -15.66 19.68 -8.88
#